data_4f4ec94768c01f4255f183530a6099af
#
_entry.id   4f4ec94768c01f4255f183530a6099af
#
_cell.length_a   1.000
_cell.length_b   1.000
_cell.length_c   1.000
_cell.angle_alpha   90.00
_cell.angle_beta   90.00
_cell.angle_gamma   90.00
#
_symmetry.space_group_name_H-M   'P 1'
#
loop_
_entity.id
_entity.type
_entity.pdbx_description
1 polymer ?
#
loop_
_entity_poly.entity_id
_entity_poly.type
_entity_poly.pdbx_seq_one_letter_code
_entity_poly.pdbx_strand_id
1 'polypeptide(L)'
;MVHRLRPVGIDFVETAPVRLVFAREIAAAPGPVFHALAEDVPGWRSWFAAVTLARSLDDGARREIRLRGGTRLEETVLTAKASELYVYRADATNIPGARALVEEWRLTPAGGGTRVRWTFAAAGTAPFRLAVRSGRAGMGRAFRQAVTTLDERLTGRNA
;
A
#
# COMPACT_ATOMS: atom_id res chain seq x y z
N MET A 1 21.23 4.25 0.68
CA MET A 1 21.64 3.08 -0.14
C MET A 1 20.54 2.03 -0.08
N VAL A 2 20.13 1.53 -1.24
CA VAL A 2 19.12 0.46 -1.33
C VAL A 2 19.74 -0.87 -0.88
N HIS A 3 19.01 -1.62 -0.05
CA HIS A 3 19.41 -2.95 0.38
C HIS A 3 18.28 -3.95 0.16
N ARG A 4 18.63 -5.23 0.04
CA ARG A 4 17.67 -6.31 -0.15
C ARG A 4 16.97 -6.66 1.15
N LEU A 5 15.67 -6.97 1.03
CA LEU A 5 14.86 -7.46 2.14
C LEU A 5 14.69 -8.98 2.05
N ARG A 6 14.39 -9.59 3.20
CA ARG A 6 14.05 -11.02 3.26
C ARG A 6 12.72 -11.24 2.53
N PRO A 7 12.64 -12.16 1.58
CA PRO A 7 11.38 -12.46 0.93
C PRO A 7 10.44 -13.18 1.90
N VAL A 8 9.22 -12.67 2.00
CA VAL A 8 8.17 -13.24 2.86
C VAL A 8 6.91 -13.45 2.04
N GLY A 9 6.04 -14.36 2.51
CA GLY A 9 4.79 -14.68 1.86
C GLY A 9 3.59 -13.92 2.44
N ILE A 10 2.40 -14.26 1.98
CA ILE A 10 1.15 -13.62 2.39
C ILE A 10 0.88 -13.80 3.88
N ASP A 11 1.25 -14.95 4.46
CA ASP A 11 1.08 -15.23 5.88
C ASP A 11 1.80 -14.23 6.79
N PHE A 12 2.84 -13.56 6.29
CA PHE A 12 3.55 -12.53 7.03
C PHE A 12 2.63 -11.36 7.44
N VAL A 13 1.56 -11.09 6.69
CA VAL A 13 0.57 -10.07 7.05
C VAL A 13 0.01 -10.29 8.46
N GLU A 14 -0.16 -11.57 8.87
CA GLU A 14 -0.71 -11.92 10.18
C GLU A 14 0.36 -12.12 11.25
N THR A 15 1.60 -12.43 10.87
CA THR A 15 2.65 -12.85 11.80
C THR A 15 3.74 -11.80 12.03
N ALA A 16 3.72 -10.68 11.32
CA ALA A 16 4.76 -9.65 11.41
C ALA A 16 4.88 -9.06 12.82
N PRO A 17 6.12 -8.76 13.26
CA PRO A 17 6.35 -8.11 14.56
C PRO A 17 5.73 -6.73 14.69
N VAL A 18 5.62 -6.00 13.56
CA VAL A 18 4.94 -4.71 13.50
C VAL A 18 3.83 -4.82 12.48
N ARG A 19 2.64 -4.40 12.89
CA ARG A 19 1.45 -4.50 12.07
C ARG A 19 0.58 -3.27 12.30
N LEU A 20 0.42 -2.45 11.27
CA LEU A 20 -0.46 -1.28 11.31
C LEU A 20 -1.64 -1.53 10.37
N VAL A 21 -2.86 -1.32 10.87
CA VAL A 21 -4.09 -1.55 10.10
C VAL A 21 -4.89 -0.26 10.07
N PHE A 22 -5.29 0.14 8.88
CA PHE A 22 -6.15 1.30 8.64
C PHE A 22 -7.34 0.86 7.79
N ALA A 23 -8.51 1.43 8.07
CA ALA A 23 -9.71 1.12 7.31
C ALA A 23 -10.60 2.34 7.14
N ARG A 24 -11.28 2.43 5.99
CA ARG A 24 -12.24 3.49 5.71
C ARG A 24 -13.28 2.99 4.71
N GLU A 25 -14.52 3.39 4.90
CA GLU A 25 -15.58 3.16 3.92
C GLU A 25 -15.65 4.34 2.95
N ILE A 26 -15.77 4.02 1.66
CA ILE A 26 -15.88 4.99 0.57
C ILE A 26 -17.05 4.64 -0.33
N ALA A 27 -17.49 5.60 -1.14
CA ALA A 27 -18.66 5.44 -1.99
C ALA A 27 -18.36 4.66 -3.28
N ALA A 28 -17.11 4.68 -3.76
CA ALA A 28 -16.72 3.95 -4.97
C ALA A 28 -16.87 2.45 -4.79
N ALA A 29 -17.31 1.76 -5.85
CA ALA A 29 -17.49 0.30 -5.85
C ALA A 29 -16.13 -0.44 -5.83
N PRO A 30 -16.07 -1.71 -5.37
CA PRO A 30 -14.82 -2.45 -5.27
C PRO A 30 -14.06 -2.62 -6.58
N GLY A 31 -14.75 -2.80 -7.70
CA GLY A 31 -14.10 -2.96 -9.01
C GLY A 31 -13.22 -1.79 -9.42
N PRO A 32 -13.77 -0.57 -9.49
CA PRO A 32 -12.98 0.63 -9.78
C PRO A 32 -11.85 0.88 -8.77
N VAL A 33 -12.07 0.61 -7.48
CA VAL A 33 -11.03 0.73 -6.45
C VAL A 33 -9.89 -0.25 -6.73
N PHE A 34 -10.22 -1.50 -7.01
CA PHE A 34 -9.23 -2.52 -7.34
C PHE A 34 -8.43 -2.14 -8.60
N HIS A 35 -9.09 -1.65 -9.63
CA HIS A 35 -8.41 -1.19 -10.85
C HIS A 35 -7.37 -0.11 -10.53
N ALA A 36 -7.72 0.87 -9.70
CA ALA A 36 -6.80 1.93 -9.30
C ALA A 36 -5.60 1.41 -8.49
N LEU A 37 -5.82 0.38 -7.65
CA LEU A 37 -4.76 -0.21 -6.84
C LEU A 37 -3.82 -1.10 -7.65
N ALA A 38 -4.38 -2.03 -8.43
CA ALA A 38 -3.63 -3.16 -8.99
C ALA A 38 -3.34 -3.03 -10.49
N GLU A 39 -4.20 -2.35 -11.25
CA GLU A 39 -4.12 -2.32 -12.70
C GLU A 39 -3.61 -0.99 -13.24
N ASP A 40 -3.88 0.12 -12.56
CA ASP A 40 -3.36 1.44 -12.92
C ASP A 40 -2.27 1.88 -11.94
N VAL A 41 -1.16 1.16 -11.92
CA VAL A 41 -0.03 1.46 -11.02
C VAL A 41 0.50 2.88 -11.21
N PRO A 42 0.74 3.39 -12.44
CA PRO A 42 1.20 4.77 -12.61
C PRO A 42 0.23 5.83 -12.05
N GLY A 43 -1.05 5.50 -11.96
CA GLY A 43 -2.09 6.39 -11.44
C GLY A 43 -2.01 6.65 -9.94
N TRP A 44 -1.28 5.85 -9.16
CA TRP A 44 -1.10 6.06 -7.73
C TRP A 44 -0.67 7.49 -7.37
N ARG A 45 0.17 8.10 -8.20
CA ARG A 45 0.62 9.50 -8.01
C ARG A 45 -0.53 10.50 -7.96
N SER A 46 -1.65 10.16 -8.59
CA SER A 46 -2.78 11.08 -8.73
C SER A 46 -3.69 11.08 -7.51
N TRP A 47 -3.63 10.04 -6.68
CA TRP A 47 -4.50 9.94 -5.51
C TRP A 47 -3.75 9.70 -4.20
N PHE A 48 -2.54 9.14 -4.22
CA PHE A 48 -1.74 8.95 -3.02
C PHE A 48 -0.61 10.00 -2.98
N ALA A 49 -0.82 11.06 -2.21
CA ALA A 49 0.07 12.23 -2.22
C ALA A 49 1.53 11.91 -1.86
N ALA A 50 1.77 10.89 -1.03
CA ALA A 50 3.12 10.48 -0.67
C ALA A 50 3.89 9.85 -1.84
N VAL A 51 3.20 9.34 -2.86
CA VAL A 51 3.82 8.66 -4.00
C VAL A 51 4.27 9.69 -5.04
N THR A 52 5.56 9.69 -5.36
CA THR A 52 6.14 10.56 -6.41
C THR A 52 6.40 9.82 -7.71
N LEU A 53 6.59 8.51 -7.65
CA LEU A 53 6.71 7.62 -8.81
C LEU A 53 6.06 6.29 -8.48
N ALA A 54 5.28 5.77 -9.42
CA ALA A 54 4.78 4.39 -9.38
C ALA A 54 4.90 3.83 -10.79
N ARG A 55 5.59 2.70 -10.93
CA ARG A 55 5.86 2.10 -12.23
C ARG A 55 5.69 0.59 -12.14
N SER A 56 4.91 0.04 -13.08
CA SER A 56 4.76 -1.39 -13.24
C SER A 56 5.97 -1.97 -13.98
N LEU A 57 6.42 -3.12 -13.55
CA LEU A 57 7.53 -3.87 -14.14
C LEU A 57 7.05 -5.31 -14.39
N ASP A 58 7.70 -5.99 -15.36
CA ASP A 58 7.46 -7.41 -15.65
C ASP A 58 5.96 -7.72 -15.82
N ASP A 59 5.29 -6.95 -16.67
CA ASP A 59 3.86 -7.11 -16.98
C ASP A 59 2.95 -7.12 -15.74
N GLY A 60 3.30 -6.30 -14.73
CA GLY A 60 2.52 -6.15 -13.50
C GLY A 60 2.92 -7.09 -12.37
N ALA A 61 3.89 -8.00 -12.59
CA ALA A 61 4.38 -8.90 -11.54
C ALA A 61 5.19 -8.17 -10.48
N ARG A 62 5.82 -7.06 -10.86
CA ARG A 62 6.66 -6.23 -9.99
C ARG A 62 6.34 -4.76 -10.19
N ARG A 63 6.75 -3.94 -9.23
CA ARG A 63 6.60 -2.49 -9.34
C ARG A 63 7.71 -1.74 -8.61
N GLU A 64 7.98 -0.51 -9.05
CA GLU A 64 8.87 0.42 -8.39
C GLU A 64 8.05 1.57 -7.83
N ILE A 65 8.26 1.89 -6.56
CA ILE A 65 7.59 2.99 -5.87
C ILE A 65 8.65 3.93 -5.30
N ARG A 66 8.41 5.23 -5.48
CA ARG A 66 9.19 6.27 -4.80
C ARG A 66 8.24 7.16 -4.02
N LEU A 67 8.66 7.53 -2.83
CA LEU A 67 7.88 8.36 -1.93
C LEU A 67 8.57 9.70 -1.71
N ARG A 68 7.79 10.68 -1.29
CA ARG A 68 8.33 11.98 -0.83
C ARG A 68 9.34 11.73 0.29
N GLY A 69 10.43 12.50 0.28
CA GLY A 69 11.53 12.32 1.22
C GLY A 69 12.59 11.33 0.78
N GLY A 70 12.45 10.74 -0.43
CA GLY A 70 13.49 9.92 -1.05
C GLY A 70 13.38 8.42 -0.80
N THR A 71 12.36 7.93 -0.12
CA THR A 71 12.14 6.48 0.06
C THR A 71 11.92 5.80 -1.28
N ARG A 72 12.59 4.66 -1.48
CA ARG A 72 12.46 3.81 -2.67
C ARG A 72 12.09 2.40 -2.26
N LEU A 73 11.18 1.81 -3.05
CA LEU A 73 10.72 0.43 -2.84
C LEU A 73 10.70 -0.28 -4.18
N GLU A 74 11.29 -1.46 -4.21
CA GLU A 74 11.11 -2.42 -5.30
C GLU A 74 10.23 -3.54 -4.75
N GLU A 75 9.14 -3.84 -5.43
CA GLU A 75 8.10 -4.70 -4.88
C GLU A 75 7.71 -5.82 -5.85
N THR A 76 7.32 -6.98 -5.28
CA THR A 76 6.73 -8.10 -6.03
C THR A 76 5.28 -8.28 -5.59
N VAL A 77 4.39 -8.40 -6.55
CA VAL A 77 2.97 -8.69 -6.29
C VAL A 77 2.84 -10.15 -5.89
N LEU A 78 2.30 -10.40 -4.69
CA LEU A 78 2.09 -11.77 -4.17
C LEU A 78 0.73 -12.32 -4.59
N THR A 79 -0.29 -11.47 -4.60
CA THR A 79 -1.62 -11.85 -5.09
C THR A 79 -2.39 -10.61 -5.52
N ALA A 80 -3.24 -10.81 -6.52
CA ALA A 80 -4.16 -9.79 -7.02
C ALA A 80 -5.48 -10.50 -7.36
N LYS A 81 -6.43 -10.46 -6.42
CA LYS A 81 -7.75 -11.06 -6.59
C LYS A 81 -8.74 -9.95 -6.87
N ALA A 82 -9.29 -9.95 -8.08
CA ALA A 82 -10.12 -8.86 -8.59
C ALA A 82 -11.22 -8.45 -7.61
N SER A 83 -11.30 -7.16 -7.35
CA SER A 83 -12.28 -6.50 -6.48
C SER A 83 -12.22 -6.90 -5.00
N GLU A 84 -11.23 -7.70 -4.58
CA GLU A 84 -11.15 -8.21 -3.21
C GLU A 84 -9.81 -7.96 -2.51
N LEU A 85 -8.67 -8.22 -3.21
CA LEU A 85 -7.39 -8.35 -2.51
C LEU A 85 -6.22 -7.99 -3.41
N TYR A 86 -5.32 -7.15 -2.89
CA TYR A 86 -4.06 -6.81 -3.53
C TYR A 86 -2.96 -6.82 -2.48
N VAL A 87 -1.98 -7.72 -2.64
CA VAL A 87 -0.89 -7.92 -1.68
C VAL A 87 0.44 -7.86 -2.42
N TYR A 88 1.39 -7.12 -1.89
CA TYR A 88 2.75 -7.05 -2.42
C TYR A 88 3.76 -6.98 -1.28
N ARG A 89 4.95 -7.51 -1.55
CA ARG A 89 6.10 -7.43 -0.64
C ARG A 89 7.16 -6.50 -1.20
N ALA A 90 7.91 -5.85 -0.35
CA ALA A 90 9.12 -5.15 -0.75
C ALA A 90 10.28 -6.14 -0.86
N ASP A 91 10.99 -6.10 -1.99
CA ASP A 91 12.19 -6.91 -2.24
C ASP A 91 13.46 -6.13 -1.91
N ALA A 92 13.41 -4.80 -2.05
CA ALA A 92 14.52 -3.89 -1.76
C ALA A 92 14.01 -2.52 -1.38
N THR A 93 14.75 -1.84 -0.51
CA THR A 93 14.41 -0.49 -0.06
C THR A 93 15.65 0.23 0.47
N ASN A 94 15.56 1.56 0.59
CA ASN A 94 16.57 2.37 1.28
C ASN A 94 16.13 2.78 2.69
N ILE A 95 15.03 2.21 3.22
CA ILE A 95 14.59 2.50 4.60
C ILE A 95 15.57 1.84 5.57
N PRO A 96 16.25 2.63 6.44
CA PRO A 96 17.24 2.06 7.36
C PRO A 96 16.61 1.04 8.32
N GLY A 97 17.23 -0.11 8.47
CA GLY A 97 16.83 -1.14 9.43
C GLY A 97 15.66 -2.01 9.02
N ALA A 98 15.02 -1.75 7.87
CA ALA A 98 13.96 -2.62 7.35
C ALA A 98 14.54 -3.98 6.94
N ARG A 99 13.86 -5.09 7.29
CA ARG A 99 14.28 -6.46 6.97
C ARG A 99 13.24 -7.25 6.19
N ALA A 100 11.97 -6.97 6.40
CA ALA A 100 10.86 -7.55 5.65
C ALA A 100 9.68 -6.59 5.68
N LEU A 101 8.90 -6.55 4.59
CA LEU A 101 7.76 -5.66 4.49
C LEU A 101 6.76 -6.24 3.51
N VAL A 102 5.49 -6.32 3.94
CA VAL A 102 4.34 -6.69 3.10
C VAL A 102 3.23 -5.69 3.35
N GLU A 103 2.52 -5.33 2.30
CA GLU A 103 1.31 -4.53 2.40
C GLU A 103 0.14 -5.27 1.77
N GLU A 104 -1.01 -5.20 2.44
CA GLU A 104 -2.24 -5.81 1.99
C GLU A 104 -3.33 -4.75 1.88
N TRP A 105 -3.99 -4.70 0.71
CA TRP A 105 -5.21 -3.93 0.50
C TRP A 105 -6.36 -4.90 0.33
N ARG A 106 -7.29 -4.85 1.28
CA ARG A 106 -8.49 -5.71 1.25
C ARG A 106 -9.71 -4.85 1.01
N LEU A 107 -10.53 -5.27 0.05
CA LEU A 107 -11.75 -4.57 -0.34
C LEU A 107 -12.95 -5.45 0.00
N THR A 108 -13.92 -4.86 0.71
CA THR A 108 -15.15 -5.54 1.08
C THR A 108 -16.32 -4.64 0.71
N PRO A 109 -17.37 -5.15 0.03
CA PRO A 109 -18.56 -4.36 -0.22
C PRO A 109 -19.15 -3.83 1.09
N ALA A 110 -19.52 -2.55 1.10
CA ALA A 110 -20.10 -1.89 2.26
C ALA A 110 -21.13 -0.85 1.80
N GLY A 111 -22.40 -1.10 2.06
CA GLY A 111 -23.49 -0.30 1.50
C GLY A 111 -23.41 -0.36 -0.04
N GLY A 112 -23.52 0.78 -0.71
CA GLY A 112 -23.29 0.88 -2.15
C GLY A 112 -21.83 1.08 -2.55
N GLY A 113 -20.90 1.08 -1.59
CA GLY A 113 -19.49 1.36 -1.82
C GLY A 113 -18.56 0.26 -1.35
N THR A 114 -17.41 0.65 -0.81
CA THR A 114 -16.33 -0.25 -0.43
C THR A 114 -15.77 0.12 0.94
N ARG A 115 -15.56 -0.90 1.78
CA ARG A 115 -14.66 -0.79 2.93
C ARG A 115 -13.24 -1.13 2.45
N VAL A 116 -12.35 -0.15 2.51
CA VAL A 116 -10.94 -0.31 2.14
C VAL A 116 -10.14 -0.50 3.42
N ARG A 117 -9.41 -1.61 3.51
CA ARG A 117 -8.50 -1.90 4.63
C ARG A 117 -7.08 -2.05 4.11
N TRP A 118 -6.16 -1.27 4.66
CA TRP A 118 -4.74 -1.34 4.35
C TRP A 118 -3.99 -1.84 5.58
N THR A 119 -3.24 -2.93 5.41
CA THR A 119 -2.35 -3.47 6.44
C THR A 119 -0.91 -3.29 6.01
N PHE A 120 -0.13 -2.67 6.87
CA PHE A 120 1.32 -2.51 6.73
C PHE A 120 1.98 -3.45 7.73
N ALA A 121 2.66 -4.48 7.23
CA ALA A 121 3.29 -5.52 8.03
C ALA A 121 4.80 -5.49 7.82
N ALA A 122 5.59 -5.40 8.89
CA ALA A 122 7.02 -5.21 8.77
C ALA A 122 7.82 -5.88 9.88
N ALA A 123 9.07 -6.21 9.56
CA ALA A 123 10.10 -6.62 10.50
C ALA A 123 11.37 -5.81 10.24
N GLY A 124 12.15 -5.61 11.29
CA GLY A 124 13.41 -4.86 11.18
C GLY A 124 14.08 -4.67 12.51
N THR A 125 15.08 -3.81 12.54
CA THR A 125 15.80 -3.44 13.77
C THR A 125 14.88 -2.77 14.78
N ALA A 126 15.28 -2.72 16.05
CA ALA A 126 14.50 -2.05 17.08
C ALA A 126 14.22 -0.56 16.75
N PRO A 127 15.21 0.23 16.29
CA PRO A 127 14.92 1.60 15.85
C PRO A 127 13.91 1.68 14.70
N PHE A 128 14.01 0.79 13.74
CA PHE A 128 13.02 0.72 12.63
C PHE A 128 11.62 0.47 13.15
N ARG A 129 11.46 -0.56 14.02
CA ARG A 129 10.15 -0.89 14.58
C ARG A 129 9.56 0.27 15.38
N LEU A 130 10.39 0.94 16.16
CA LEU A 130 9.96 2.12 16.93
C LEU A 130 9.51 3.25 15.99
N ALA A 131 10.28 3.52 14.93
CA ALA A 131 9.94 4.54 13.95
C ALA A 131 8.59 4.25 13.26
N VAL A 132 8.35 3.00 12.87
CA VAL A 132 7.08 2.59 12.25
C VAL A 132 5.92 2.80 13.22
N ARG A 133 6.04 2.34 14.46
CA ARG A 133 4.99 2.52 15.48
C ARG A 133 4.71 3.97 15.78
N SER A 134 5.75 4.78 15.90
CA SER A 134 5.63 6.22 16.15
C SER A 134 5.01 6.96 14.96
N GLY A 135 5.19 6.45 13.75
CA GLY A 135 4.63 7.01 12.52
C GLY A 135 3.17 6.64 12.26
N ARG A 136 2.52 5.86 13.13
CA ARG A 136 1.14 5.37 12.92
C ARG A 136 0.16 6.49 12.59
N ALA A 137 0.15 7.57 13.36
CA ALA A 137 -0.78 8.68 13.15
C ALA A 137 -0.58 9.35 11.78
N GLY A 138 0.68 9.55 11.37
CA GLY A 138 1.01 10.11 10.06
C GLY A 138 0.61 9.20 8.92
N MET A 139 0.87 7.90 9.04
CA MET A 139 0.45 6.91 8.03
C MET A 139 -1.08 6.83 7.93
N GLY A 140 -1.78 6.86 9.04
CA GLY A 140 -3.24 6.87 9.06
C GLY A 140 -3.83 8.11 8.38
N ARG A 141 -3.22 9.27 8.60
CA ARG A 141 -3.62 10.50 7.91
C ARG A 141 -3.38 10.40 6.41
N ALA A 142 -2.21 9.91 6.00
CA ALA A 142 -1.89 9.71 4.59
C ALA A 142 -2.85 8.73 3.92
N PHE A 143 -3.20 7.64 4.59
CA PHE A 143 -4.18 6.67 4.12
C PHE A 143 -5.56 7.31 3.92
N ARG A 144 -6.05 8.03 4.92
CA ARG A 144 -7.38 8.67 4.83
C ARG A 144 -7.44 9.69 3.70
N GLN A 145 -6.40 10.50 3.55
CA GLN A 145 -6.33 11.47 2.44
C GLN A 145 -6.30 10.76 1.09
N ALA A 146 -5.50 9.70 0.98
CA ALA A 146 -5.35 8.96 -0.27
C ALA A 146 -6.68 8.32 -0.71
N VAL A 147 -7.35 7.59 0.18
CA VAL A 147 -8.60 6.92 -0.18
C VAL A 147 -9.76 7.92 -0.39
N THR A 148 -9.75 9.06 0.30
CA THR A 148 -10.71 10.13 0.05
C THR A 148 -10.52 10.73 -1.34
N THR A 149 -9.28 11.05 -1.72
CA THR A 149 -8.97 11.55 -3.06
C THR A 149 -9.36 10.53 -4.13
N LEU A 150 -9.04 9.26 -3.90
CA LEU A 150 -9.41 8.18 -4.80
C LEU A 150 -10.94 8.09 -4.98
N ASP A 151 -11.68 8.13 -3.87
CA ASP A 151 -13.14 8.10 -3.89
C ASP A 151 -13.74 9.24 -4.70
N GLU A 152 -13.26 10.45 -4.46
CA GLU A 152 -13.70 11.65 -5.19
C GLU A 152 -13.45 11.52 -6.71
N ARG A 153 -12.28 10.98 -7.09
CA ARG A 153 -11.95 10.77 -8.49
C ARG A 153 -12.82 9.70 -9.15
N LEU A 154 -13.04 8.59 -8.45
CA LEU A 154 -13.82 7.46 -8.99
C LEU A 154 -15.32 7.76 -9.03
N THR A 155 -15.82 8.60 -8.16
CA THR A 155 -17.24 8.98 -8.11
C THR A 155 -17.56 10.29 -8.83
N GLY A 156 -16.54 11.01 -9.35
CA GLY A 156 -16.71 12.28 -10.04
C GLY A 156 -17.09 13.45 -9.14
N ARG A 157 -16.91 13.33 -7.81
CA ARG A 157 -17.32 14.39 -6.85
C ARG A 157 -16.42 15.64 -6.91
N ASN A 158 -15.26 15.54 -7.56
CA ASN A 158 -14.33 16.64 -7.75
C ASN A 158 -14.29 17.10 -9.22
N ALA A 159 -15.42 17.14 -9.84
CA ALA A 159 -15.55 17.71 -11.18
C ALA A 159 -15.47 19.23 -11.12
#